data_a6314d58b54273ffa7a5a069132de670
#
_entry.id   a6314d58b54273ffa7a5a069132de670
#
_cell.length_a   1.000
_cell.length_b   1.000
_cell.length_c   1.000
_cell.angle_alpha   90.00
_cell.angle_beta   90.00
_cell.angle_gamma   90.00
#
_symmetry.space_group_name_H-M   'P 1'
#
loop_
_entity.id
_entity.type
_entity.pdbx_description
1 polymer ?
#
loop_
_entity_poly.entity_id
_entity_poly.type
_entity_poly.pdbx_seq_one_letter_code
_entity_poly.pdbx_strand_id
1 'polypeptide(L)'
;GFGAKQTAVCDVYPAFVTMKTGRPAKINYTRTEAQIAGSPRHEMEVRVRLGANKDGKIRVLDLYTLSNSGAYGEHGPTTVGLSGHKSIPLYTGSLEAFRFSYDVVYTNHQAAGAYRGYGATQGIFALESAVNELADKLGMDPTVLRDRNMVREGMVMPAYYGETANACALDRCMEHCKKMFNWDEKYPVRDMGNGKVRAAGVGMAMQGSCISNLDVGSATLKLNEDGGYNLLIGAADMGTGCDTILAQMAAECMDCSVDDIAVFGACLLYTSPSPRDYAAS
;
A
#
# COMPACT_ATOMS: atom_id res chain seq x y z
N GLY A 1 -3.88 -3.64 13.42
CA GLY A 1 -3.21 -2.86 12.44
C GLY A 1 -3.54 -1.37 12.45
N PHE A 2 -2.58 -0.50 12.52
CA PHE A 2 -2.73 0.95 12.54
C PHE A 2 -3.63 1.50 13.67
N GLY A 3 -3.73 0.80 14.78
CA GLY A 3 -4.56 1.22 15.91
C GLY A 3 -6.06 1.17 15.62
N ALA A 4 -6.59 2.00 14.73
CA ALA A 4 -8.02 2.19 14.53
C ALA A 4 -8.59 1.60 13.22
N LYS A 5 -7.82 0.86 12.44
CA LYS A 5 -8.28 0.36 11.13
C LYS A 5 -9.07 -0.95 11.15
N GLN A 6 -9.16 -1.59 12.29
CA GLN A 6 -9.95 -2.82 12.45
C GLN A 6 -10.58 -2.86 13.82
N THR A 7 -11.76 -3.44 13.92
CA THR A 7 -12.34 -3.85 15.20
C THR A 7 -11.40 -4.85 15.90
N ALA A 8 -11.40 -4.82 17.23
CA ALA A 8 -10.70 -5.79 18.04
C ALA A 8 -11.29 -7.20 17.77
N VAL A 9 -10.52 -8.07 17.13
CA VAL A 9 -10.98 -9.40 16.75
C VAL A 9 -10.96 -10.36 17.94
N CYS A 10 -9.90 -10.29 18.78
CA CYS A 10 -9.73 -11.22 19.89
C CYS A 10 -9.34 -10.55 21.21
N ASP A 11 -9.06 -9.26 21.24
CA ASP A 11 -8.52 -8.55 22.41
C ASP A 11 -9.48 -8.54 23.60
N VAL A 12 -10.78 -8.50 23.33
CA VAL A 12 -11.82 -8.45 24.35
C VAL A 12 -11.96 -9.78 25.14
N TYR A 13 -11.65 -10.92 24.52
CA TYR A 13 -11.84 -12.22 25.17
C TYR A 13 -10.89 -12.43 26.35
N PRO A 14 -9.56 -12.25 26.22
CA PRO A 14 -8.67 -12.38 27.37
C PRO A 14 -8.93 -11.31 28.45
N ALA A 15 -9.32 -10.09 28.06
CA ALA A 15 -9.71 -9.06 29.01
C ALA A 15 -10.92 -9.52 29.86
N PHE A 16 -11.95 -10.04 29.19
CA PHE A 16 -13.15 -10.57 29.88
C PHE A 16 -12.83 -11.75 30.80
N VAL A 17 -11.98 -12.68 30.37
CA VAL A 17 -11.52 -13.80 31.20
C VAL A 17 -10.74 -13.28 32.42
N THR A 18 -9.83 -12.33 32.24
CA THR A 18 -9.09 -11.70 33.35
C THR A 18 -10.01 -11.02 34.34
N MET A 19 -11.01 -10.27 33.87
CA MET A 19 -12.01 -9.62 34.72
C MET A 19 -12.81 -10.63 35.56
N LYS A 20 -13.15 -11.79 34.99
CA LYS A 20 -13.93 -12.83 35.68
C LYS A 20 -13.12 -13.69 36.62
N THR A 21 -11.86 -13.93 36.32
CA THR A 21 -11.03 -14.89 37.07
C THR A 21 -10.00 -14.23 38.00
N GLY A 22 -9.70 -12.93 37.79
CA GLY A 22 -8.62 -12.24 38.47
C GLY A 22 -7.22 -12.73 38.06
N ARG A 23 -7.11 -13.50 36.99
CA ARG A 23 -5.85 -14.07 36.50
C ARG A 23 -5.50 -13.54 35.10
N PRO A 24 -4.20 -13.37 34.78
CA PRO A 24 -3.78 -13.04 33.43
C PRO A 24 -4.30 -14.07 32.42
N ALA A 25 -4.78 -13.59 31.29
CA ALA A 25 -5.26 -14.43 30.19
C ALA A 25 -4.58 -14.03 28.89
N LYS A 26 -4.38 -15.00 28.01
CA LYS A 26 -3.80 -14.83 26.68
C LYS A 26 -4.57 -15.68 25.68
N ILE A 27 -4.80 -15.11 24.47
CA ILE A 27 -5.34 -15.83 23.33
C ILE A 27 -4.35 -15.76 22.17
N ASN A 28 -4.08 -16.89 21.55
CA ASN A 28 -3.31 -16.98 20.31
C ASN A 28 -4.11 -17.85 19.34
N TYR A 29 -4.50 -17.27 18.22
CA TYR A 29 -5.10 -18.04 17.15
C TYR A 29 -4.07 -18.93 16.45
N THR A 30 -4.44 -20.16 16.17
CA THR A 30 -3.77 -20.99 15.18
C THR A 30 -3.94 -20.38 13.79
N ARG A 31 -3.17 -20.84 12.82
CA ARG A 31 -3.30 -20.34 11.43
C ARG A 31 -4.72 -20.56 10.88
N THR A 32 -5.32 -21.69 11.16
CA THR A 32 -6.70 -22.01 10.75
C THR A 32 -7.72 -21.07 11.41
N GLU A 33 -7.63 -20.89 12.72
CA GLU A 33 -8.51 -19.97 13.44
C GLU A 33 -8.37 -18.53 12.95
N ALA A 34 -7.14 -18.06 12.70
CA ALA A 34 -6.90 -16.72 12.16
C ALA A 34 -7.53 -16.52 10.77
N GLN A 35 -7.63 -17.58 9.96
CA GLN A 35 -8.28 -17.51 8.65
C GLN A 35 -9.81 -17.60 8.72
N ILE A 36 -10.36 -18.18 9.78
CA ILE A 36 -11.80 -18.32 9.95
C ILE A 36 -12.39 -17.15 10.75
N ALA A 37 -11.68 -16.68 11.78
CA ALA A 37 -12.16 -15.68 12.73
C ALA A 37 -11.47 -14.31 12.60
N GLY A 38 -10.43 -14.19 11.78
CA GLY A 38 -9.74 -12.92 11.53
C GLY A 38 -10.47 -12.06 10.50
N SER A 39 -9.89 -10.88 10.20
CA SER A 39 -10.35 -10.01 9.11
C SER A 39 -9.38 -10.12 7.93
N PRO A 40 -9.64 -11.01 6.98
CA PRO A 40 -8.77 -11.27 5.84
C PRO A 40 -8.79 -10.10 4.83
N ARG A 41 -7.91 -10.20 3.85
CA ARG A 41 -7.95 -9.33 2.68
C ARG A 41 -9.28 -9.49 1.93
N HIS A 42 -9.83 -8.39 1.44
CA HIS A 42 -11.01 -8.41 0.58
C HIS A 42 -10.79 -9.29 -0.65
N GLU A 43 -11.70 -10.21 -0.89
CA GLU A 43 -11.83 -10.89 -2.17
C GLU A 43 -12.34 -9.91 -3.21
N MET A 44 -11.67 -9.83 -4.36
CA MET A 44 -12.01 -8.87 -5.41
C MET A 44 -11.96 -9.52 -6.80
N GLU A 45 -12.97 -9.22 -7.60
CA GLU A 45 -12.95 -9.37 -9.05
C GLU A 45 -12.62 -8.01 -9.67
N VAL A 46 -11.51 -7.92 -10.38
CA VAL A 46 -11.07 -6.64 -10.98
C VAL A 46 -11.07 -6.78 -12.51
N ARG A 47 -11.79 -5.90 -13.19
CA ARG A 47 -11.85 -5.82 -14.65
C ARG A 47 -11.09 -4.60 -15.11
N VAL A 48 -10.12 -4.82 -16.00
CA VAL A 48 -9.28 -3.75 -16.55
C VAL A 48 -9.46 -3.73 -18.06
N ARG A 49 -9.68 -2.53 -18.61
CA ARG A 49 -9.63 -2.27 -20.04
C ARG A 49 -8.60 -1.17 -20.31
N LEU A 50 -7.70 -1.44 -21.23
CA LEU A 50 -6.67 -0.50 -21.66
C LEU A 50 -6.85 -0.19 -23.14
N GLY A 51 -6.80 1.10 -23.49
CA GLY A 51 -6.70 1.55 -24.86
C GLY A 51 -5.34 2.20 -25.08
N ALA A 52 -4.59 1.71 -26.07
CA ALA A 52 -3.27 2.22 -26.41
C ALA A 52 -3.10 2.42 -27.90
N ASN A 53 -2.22 3.35 -28.27
CA ASN A 53 -1.75 3.50 -29.63
C ASN A 53 -0.75 2.39 -29.99
N LYS A 54 -0.48 2.20 -31.28
CA LYS A 54 0.51 1.21 -31.74
C LYS A 54 1.94 1.51 -31.27
N ASP A 55 2.22 2.76 -30.93
CA ASP A 55 3.49 3.18 -30.35
C ASP A 55 3.61 2.89 -28.84
N GLY A 56 2.59 2.26 -28.25
CA GLY A 56 2.57 1.86 -26.85
C GLY A 56 2.17 2.96 -25.86
N LYS A 57 1.61 4.09 -26.31
CA LYS A 57 1.04 5.10 -25.42
C LYS A 57 -0.36 4.68 -24.97
N ILE A 58 -0.54 4.44 -23.68
CA ILE A 58 -1.83 4.12 -23.04
C ILE A 58 -2.63 5.43 -22.92
N ARG A 59 -3.73 5.51 -23.67
CA ARG A 59 -4.57 6.71 -23.75
C ARG A 59 -5.80 6.64 -22.85
N VAL A 60 -6.33 5.44 -22.66
CA VAL A 60 -7.56 5.23 -21.90
C VAL A 60 -7.38 4.05 -20.94
N LEU A 61 -7.89 4.23 -19.72
CA LEU A 61 -7.90 3.20 -18.69
C LEU A 61 -9.29 3.14 -18.03
N ASP A 62 -9.91 1.97 -18.06
CA ASP A 62 -11.17 1.68 -17.37
C ASP A 62 -10.95 0.53 -16.40
N LEU A 63 -11.15 0.79 -15.10
CA LEU A 63 -10.99 -0.18 -14.04
C LEU A 63 -12.27 -0.27 -13.22
N TYR A 64 -12.80 -1.48 -13.10
CA TYR A 64 -13.94 -1.80 -12.26
C TYR A 64 -13.56 -2.87 -11.24
N THR A 65 -13.96 -2.68 -9.99
CA THR A 65 -13.71 -3.63 -8.91
C THR A 65 -15.03 -4.05 -8.25
N LEU A 66 -15.32 -5.34 -8.23
CA LEU A 66 -16.35 -5.93 -7.38
C LEU A 66 -15.68 -6.58 -6.17
N SER A 67 -16.13 -6.25 -4.97
CA SER A 67 -15.53 -6.76 -3.75
C SER A 67 -16.54 -7.39 -2.81
N ASN A 68 -16.17 -8.54 -2.26
CA ASN A 68 -16.84 -9.19 -1.16
C ASN A 68 -16.30 -8.63 0.18
N SER A 69 -17.16 -7.93 0.93
CA SER A 69 -16.79 -7.41 2.26
C SER A 69 -17.14 -8.35 3.42
N GLY A 70 -17.79 -9.47 3.14
CA GLY A 70 -18.29 -10.36 4.17
C GLY A 70 -19.50 -9.79 4.90
N ALA A 71 -19.73 -10.25 6.13
CA ALA A 71 -20.99 -10.01 6.86
C ALA A 71 -21.12 -8.55 7.39
N TYR A 72 -20.02 -7.88 7.74
CA TYR A 72 -20.06 -6.62 8.48
C TYR A 72 -19.52 -5.41 7.74
N GLY A 73 -18.91 -5.58 6.59
CA GLY A 73 -18.50 -4.48 5.70
C GLY A 73 -17.43 -3.54 6.25
N GLU A 74 -16.61 -3.99 7.19
CA GLU A 74 -15.52 -3.20 7.76
C GLU A 74 -14.65 -2.58 6.67
N HIS A 75 -14.46 -1.25 6.71
CA HIS A 75 -13.62 -0.51 5.76
C HIS A 75 -13.83 -0.83 4.27
N GLY A 76 -14.94 -1.50 3.92
CA GLY A 76 -15.20 -1.97 2.57
C GLY A 76 -15.01 -0.92 1.49
N PRO A 77 -15.78 0.19 1.49
CA PRO A 77 -15.68 1.21 0.45
C PRO A 77 -14.28 1.82 0.33
N THR A 78 -13.65 2.13 1.46
CA THR A 78 -12.29 2.72 1.47
C THR A 78 -11.25 1.74 0.94
N THR A 79 -11.30 0.48 1.39
CA THR A 79 -10.37 -0.56 0.94
C THR A 79 -10.50 -0.79 -0.56
N VAL A 80 -11.72 -0.90 -1.06
CA VAL A 80 -11.97 -1.18 -2.48
C VAL A 80 -11.65 0.05 -3.34
N GLY A 81 -11.95 1.25 -2.87
CA GLY A 81 -11.58 2.50 -3.53
C GLY A 81 -10.09 2.62 -3.79
N LEU A 82 -9.24 2.10 -2.89
CA LEU A 82 -7.79 2.13 -3.08
C LEU A 82 -7.30 1.18 -4.19
N SER A 83 -8.12 0.24 -4.67
CA SER A 83 -7.73 -0.60 -5.81
C SER A 83 -7.49 0.21 -7.08
N GLY A 84 -8.32 1.23 -7.35
CA GLY A 84 -8.10 2.16 -8.46
C GLY A 84 -7.18 3.32 -8.09
N HIS A 85 -7.41 3.92 -6.93
CA HIS A 85 -6.71 5.11 -6.46
C HIS A 85 -5.18 4.93 -6.31
N LYS A 86 -4.69 3.71 -6.13
CA LYS A 86 -3.26 3.40 -6.01
C LYS A 86 -2.67 2.70 -7.24
N SER A 87 -3.48 2.28 -8.19
CA SER A 87 -3.00 1.63 -9.41
C SER A 87 -2.98 2.58 -10.61
N ILE A 88 -4.07 3.30 -10.85
CA ILE A 88 -4.21 4.20 -12.01
C ILE A 88 -3.14 5.29 -12.07
N PRO A 89 -2.75 5.95 -10.96
CA PRO A 89 -1.75 7.00 -10.99
C PRO A 89 -0.37 6.57 -11.51
N LEU A 90 -0.04 5.28 -11.42
CA LEU A 90 1.21 4.75 -11.98
C LEU A 90 1.37 5.02 -13.47
N TYR A 91 0.26 5.15 -14.22
CA TYR A 91 0.22 5.29 -15.67
C TYR A 91 -0.27 6.67 -16.13
N THR A 92 -0.14 7.69 -15.31
CA THR A 92 -0.55 9.07 -15.63
C THR A 92 0.19 9.66 -16.84
N GLY A 93 1.38 9.17 -17.18
CA GLY A 93 2.29 9.82 -18.14
C GLY A 93 1.73 10.10 -19.54
N SER A 94 0.82 9.26 -20.06
CA SER A 94 0.22 9.45 -21.38
C SER A 94 -1.31 9.30 -21.39
N LEU A 95 -1.92 9.20 -20.23
CA LEU A 95 -3.34 8.93 -20.06
C LEU A 95 -4.19 10.16 -20.39
N GLU A 96 -5.11 10.04 -21.35
CA GLU A 96 -6.06 11.11 -21.72
C GLU A 96 -7.35 11.02 -20.93
N ALA A 97 -7.80 9.80 -20.64
CA ALA A 97 -9.01 9.56 -19.90
C ALA A 97 -8.91 8.30 -19.05
N PHE A 98 -9.51 8.34 -17.89
CA PHE A 98 -9.69 7.14 -17.07
C PHE A 98 -11.08 7.11 -16.44
N ARG A 99 -11.53 5.90 -16.16
CA ARG A 99 -12.71 5.66 -15.34
C ARG A 99 -12.35 4.65 -14.26
N PHE A 100 -12.79 4.92 -13.05
CA PHE A 100 -12.77 3.96 -11.95
C PHE A 100 -14.15 3.87 -11.31
N SER A 101 -14.64 2.66 -11.14
CA SER A 101 -15.88 2.39 -10.42
C SER A 101 -15.76 1.08 -9.65
N TYR A 102 -16.54 0.93 -8.59
CA TYR A 102 -16.52 -0.27 -7.78
C TYR A 102 -17.87 -0.51 -7.08
N ASP A 103 -18.12 -1.77 -6.78
CA ASP A 103 -19.20 -2.21 -5.91
C ASP A 103 -18.64 -3.03 -4.76
N VAL A 104 -19.22 -2.84 -3.58
CA VAL A 104 -18.90 -3.59 -2.36
C VAL A 104 -20.16 -4.28 -1.89
N VAL A 105 -20.11 -5.61 -1.81
CA VAL A 105 -21.29 -6.41 -1.48
C VAL A 105 -21.09 -7.12 -0.14
N TYR A 106 -22.20 -7.23 0.61
CA TYR A 106 -22.28 -8.06 1.80
C TYR A 106 -22.50 -9.53 1.41
N THR A 107 -21.90 -10.41 2.16
CA THR A 107 -22.12 -11.86 2.03
C THR A 107 -22.12 -12.51 3.41
N ASN A 108 -22.45 -13.81 3.47
CA ASN A 108 -22.37 -14.60 4.70
C ASN A 108 -20.95 -15.12 5.01
N HIS A 109 -19.93 -14.59 4.32
CA HIS A 109 -18.54 -14.89 4.63
C HIS A 109 -18.06 -14.09 5.83
N GLN A 110 -16.89 -14.43 6.36
CA GLN A 110 -16.25 -13.63 7.41
C GLN A 110 -16.01 -12.19 6.94
N ALA A 111 -16.03 -11.26 7.87
CA ALA A 111 -15.81 -9.85 7.55
C ALA A 111 -14.38 -9.63 7.03
N ALA A 112 -14.26 -9.11 5.83
CA ALA A 112 -12.99 -8.67 5.29
C ALA A 112 -12.60 -7.33 5.92
N GLY A 113 -11.31 -7.10 6.12
CA GLY A 113 -10.82 -5.91 6.82
C GLY A 113 -9.62 -5.25 6.15
N ALA A 114 -9.04 -4.31 6.89
CA ALA A 114 -7.84 -3.61 6.48
C ALA A 114 -6.62 -4.55 6.56
N TYR A 115 -6.20 -5.11 5.45
CA TYR A 115 -5.03 -5.96 5.36
C TYR A 115 -3.89 -5.22 4.63
N ARG A 116 -2.63 -5.56 4.92
CA ARG A 116 -1.42 -4.90 4.38
C ARG A 116 -1.55 -4.61 2.88
N GLY A 117 -1.42 -3.33 2.49
CA GLY A 117 -1.68 -2.84 1.13
C GLY A 117 -3.09 -2.32 0.89
N TYR A 118 -4.08 -2.65 1.73
CA TYR A 118 -5.39 -2.02 1.86
C TYR A 118 -6.13 -1.81 0.53
N GLY A 119 -6.22 -2.88 -0.30
CA GLY A 119 -6.86 -2.86 -1.63
C GLY A 119 -5.92 -2.49 -2.78
N ALA A 120 -4.88 -1.73 -2.54
CA ALA A 120 -3.90 -1.37 -3.58
C ALA A 120 -3.26 -2.61 -4.22
N THR A 121 -2.93 -3.63 -3.43
CA THR A 121 -2.30 -4.86 -3.92
C THR A 121 -3.14 -5.57 -4.98
N GLN A 122 -4.47 -5.65 -4.79
CA GLN A 122 -5.38 -6.28 -5.75
C GLN A 122 -5.48 -5.46 -7.03
N GLY A 123 -5.67 -4.13 -6.91
CA GLY A 123 -5.76 -3.23 -8.06
C GLY A 123 -4.47 -3.17 -8.87
N ILE A 124 -3.32 -3.08 -8.20
CA ILE A 124 -2.01 -3.10 -8.86
C ILE A 124 -1.78 -4.44 -9.56
N PHE A 125 -2.05 -5.56 -8.90
CA PHE A 125 -1.91 -6.88 -9.53
C PHE A 125 -2.72 -6.98 -10.83
N ALA A 126 -3.99 -6.55 -10.79
CA ALA A 126 -4.85 -6.61 -11.96
C ALA A 126 -4.38 -5.67 -13.08
N LEU A 127 -4.01 -4.44 -12.75
CA LEU A 127 -3.54 -3.46 -13.73
C LEU A 127 -2.21 -3.89 -14.35
N GLU A 128 -1.25 -4.31 -13.53
CA GLU A 128 0.07 -4.74 -13.99
C GLU A 128 0.00 -5.99 -14.85
N SER A 129 -0.94 -6.91 -14.56
CA SER A 129 -1.22 -8.07 -15.41
C SER A 129 -1.77 -7.63 -16.77
N ALA A 130 -2.74 -6.70 -16.78
CA ALA A 130 -3.29 -6.16 -18.02
C ALA A 130 -2.26 -5.39 -18.86
N VAL A 131 -1.33 -4.69 -18.22
CA VAL A 131 -0.23 -3.99 -18.90
C VAL A 131 0.76 -4.99 -19.52
N ASN A 132 1.04 -6.11 -18.85
CA ASN A 132 1.86 -7.18 -19.43
C ASN A 132 1.19 -7.82 -20.63
N GLU A 133 -0.12 -8.10 -20.56
CA GLU A 133 -0.89 -8.61 -21.72
C GLU A 133 -0.92 -7.60 -22.88
N LEU A 134 -1.02 -6.31 -22.59
CA LEU A 134 -0.95 -5.26 -23.60
C LEU A 134 0.42 -5.21 -24.26
N ALA A 135 1.50 -5.34 -23.49
CA ALA A 135 2.86 -5.39 -24.03
C ALA A 135 3.04 -6.57 -24.99
N ASP A 136 2.56 -7.75 -24.61
CA ASP A 136 2.57 -8.94 -25.47
C ASP A 136 1.80 -8.72 -26.77
N LYS A 137 0.58 -8.19 -26.68
CA LYS A 137 -0.25 -7.88 -27.87
C LYS A 137 0.37 -6.84 -28.82
N LEU A 138 1.18 -5.94 -28.28
CA LEU A 138 1.92 -4.93 -29.05
C LEU A 138 3.27 -5.44 -29.58
N GLY A 139 3.69 -6.64 -29.15
CA GLY A 139 5.04 -7.16 -29.42
C GLY A 139 6.14 -6.29 -28.79
N MET A 140 5.87 -5.69 -27.66
CA MET A 140 6.73 -4.71 -26.99
C MET A 140 7.25 -5.27 -25.67
N ASP A 141 8.50 -4.98 -25.34
CA ASP A 141 9.04 -5.27 -24.02
C ASP A 141 8.23 -4.54 -22.94
N PRO A 142 7.78 -5.23 -21.87
CA PRO A 142 6.94 -4.64 -20.84
C PRO A 142 7.65 -3.54 -20.04
N THR A 143 8.99 -3.51 -20.02
CA THR A 143 9.74 -2.40 -19.42
C THR A 143 9.68 -1.15 -20.29
N VAL A 144 9.74 -1.31 -21.61
CA VAL A 144 9.60 -0.21 -22.56
C VAL A 144 8.20 0.37 -22.54
N LEU A 145 7.17 -0.49 -22.46
CA LEU A 145 5.78 -0.04 -22.34
C LEU A 145 5.58 0.80 -21.06
N ARG A 146 6.12 0.34 -19.93
CA ARG A 146 6.05 1.08 -18.66
C ARG A 146 6.80 2.39 -18.72
N ASP A 147 7.99 2.40 -19.26
CA ASP A 147 8.81 3.61 -19.39
C ASP A 147 8.08 4.73 -20.16
N ARG A 148 7.33 4.37 -21.20
CA ARG A 148 6.53 5.32 -22.00
C ARG A 148 5.33 5.91 -21.28
N ASN A 149 4.83 5.23 -20.24
CA ASN A 149 3.52 5.52 -19.64
C ASN A 149 3.59 5.84 -18.13
N MET A 150 4.68 5.48 -17.45
CA MET A 150 4.77 5.68 -16.02
C MET A 150 4.76 7.15 -15.61
N VAL A 151 4.24 7.40 -14.43
CA VAL A 151 4.32 8.71 -13.80
C VAL A 151 5.79 9.11 -13.59
N ARG A 152 6.07 10.39 -13.77
CA ARG A 152 7.38 11.02 -13.57
C ARG A 152 7.29 12.11 -12.54
N GLU A 153 8.44 12.48 -11.98
CA GLU A 153 8.55 13.64 -11.11
C GLU A 153 8.02 14.91 -11.81
N GLY A 154 7.26 15.71 -11.08
CA GLY A 154 6.60 16.91 -11.59
C GLY A 154 5.27 16.70 -12.30
N MET A 155 4.87 15.46 -12.58
CA MET A 155 3.56 15.20 -13.21
C MET A 155 2.42 15.32 -12.20
N VAL A 156 1.32 15.92 -12.63
CA VAL A 156 0.06 15.90 -11.88
C VAL A 156 -0.61 14.54 -12.05
N MET A 157 -1.14 13.99 -10.97
CA MET A 157 -1.82 12.69 -10.93
C MET A 157 -3.33 12.87 -10.71
N PRO A 158 -4.16 13.04 -11.77
CA PRO A 158 -5.59 13.30 -11.62
C PRO A 158 -6.32 12.21 -10.82
N ALA A 159 -5.91 10.96 -10.97
CA ALA A 159 -6.47 9.82 -10.23
C ALA A 159 -5.97 9.74 -8.77
N TYR A 160 -5.09 10.63 -8.34
CA TYR A 160 -4.57 10.72 -6.98
C TYR A 160 -4.76 12.13 -6.42
N TYR A 161 -6.02 12.52 -6.20
CA TYR A 161 -6.43 13.84 -5.70
C TYR A 161 -5.94 15.04 -6.52
N GLY A 162 -5.40 14.84 -7.71
CA GLY A 162 -4.77 15.91 -8.49
C GLY A 162 -3.43 16.39 -7.94
N GLU A 163 -2.80 15.60 -7.08
CA GLU A 163 -1.51 15.94 -6.49
C GLU A 163 -0.38 15.81 -7.52
N THR A 164 0.67 16.60 -7.30
CA THR A 164 1.90 16.52 -8.09
C THR A 164 2.83 15.44 -7.50
N ALA A 165 3.44 14.64 -8.37
CA ALA A 165 4.48 13.69 -7.99
C ALA A 165 5.78 14.47 -7.70
N ASN A 166 5.92 15.01 -6.49
CA ASN A 166 7.07 15.85 -6.09
C ASN A 166 8.38 15.07 -5.95
N ALA A 167 8.28 13.75 -5.71
CA ALA A 167 9.41 12.83 -5.68
C ALA A 167 9.02 11.53 -6.37
N CYS A 168 9.66 11.21 -7.48
CA CYS A 168 9.40 9.99 -8.23
C CYS A 168 10.68 9.45 -8.86
N ALA A 169 11.02 8.21 -8.58
CA ALA A 169 12.22 7.54 -9.09
C ALA A 169 11.92 6.20 -9.76
N LEU A 170 10.69 5.98 -10.21
CA LEU A 170 10.28 4.71 -10.83
C LEU A 170 11.12 4.34 -12.04
N ASP A 171 11.50 5.32 -12.85
CA ASP A 171 12.40 5.14 -13.99
C ASP A 171 13.79 4.67 -13.58
N ARG A 172 14.39 5.33 -12.61
CA ARG A 172 15.71 4.94 -12.05
C ARG A 172 15.65 3.57 -11.38
N CYS A 173 14.57 3.29 -10.64
CA CYS A 173 14.34 1.97 -10.06
C CYS A 173 14.25 0.88 -11.14
N MET A 174 13.51 1.14 -12.23
CA MET A 174 13.39 0.20 -13.33
C MET A 174 14.73 -0.08 -13.99
N GLU A 175 15.50 0.96 -14.32
CA GLU A 175 16.83 0.83 -14.91
C GLU A 175 17.79 0.04 -14.00
N HIS A 176 17.76 0.33 -12.70
CA HIS A 176 18.59 -0.37 -11.73
C HIS A 176 18.21 -1.86 -11.62
N CYS A 177 16.90 -2.15 -11.53
CA CYS A 177 16.40 -3.52 -11.49
C CYS A 177 16.74 -4.29 -12.78
N LYS A 178 16.62 -3.67 -13.97
CA LYS A 178 17.02 -4.28 -15.24
C LYS A 178 18.49 -4.71 -15.23
N LYS A 179 19.36 -3.82 -14.78
CA LYS A 179 20.81 -4.10 -14.68
C LYS A 179 21.11 -5.23 -13.69
N MET A 180 20.58 -5.14 -12.47
CA MET A 180 20.79 -6.17 -11.44
C MET A 180 20.28 -7.54 -11.84
N PHE A 181 19.15 -7.57 -12.56
CA PHE A 181 18.53 -8.81 -12.99
C PHE A 181 19.15 -9.39 -14.27
N ASN A 182 19.89 -8.60 -15.05
CA ASN A 182 20.31 -8.89 -16.44
C ASN A 182 19.07 -9.16 -17.32
N TRP A 183 18.17 -8.15 -17.41
CA TRP A 183 16.88 -8.29 -18.07
C TRP A 183 16.98 -8.74 -19.51
N ASP A 184 17.80 -8.09 -20.31
CA ASP A 184 17.92 -8.32 -21.74
C ASP A 184 18.40 -9.74 -22.08
N GLU A 185 19.14 -10.37 -21.17
CA GLU A 185 19.58 -11.78 -21.30
C GLU A 185 18.50 -12.76 -20.85
N LYS A 186 17.67 -12.41 -19.89
CA LYS A 186 16.77 -13.32 -19.19
C LYS A 186 15.32 -13.26 -19.63
N TYR A 187 14.89 -12.15 -20.19
CA TYR A 187 13.53 -11.97 -20.71
C TYR A 187 13.41 -12.49 -22.15
N PRO A 188 12.26 -13.03 -22.56
CA PRO A 188 11.09 -13.31 -21.72
C PRO A 188 11.16 -14.67 -21.01
N VAL A 189 11.73 -15.68 -21.65
CA VAL A 189 11.73 -17.06 -21.16
C VAL A 189 13.02 -17.76 -21.53
N ARG A 190 13.51 -18.61 -20.64
CA ARG A 190 14.66 -19.50 -20.92
C ARG A 190 14.29 -20.94 -20.59
N ASP A 191 14.61 -21.83 -21.51
CA ASP A 191 14.63 -23.27 -21.22
C ASP A 191 15.87 -23.59 -20.34
N MET A 192 15.63 -24.17 -19.20
CA MET A 192 16.69 -24.57 -18.23
C MET A 192 17.06 -26.02 -18.38
N GLY A 193 16.50 -26.75 -19.35
CA GLY A 193 16.64 -28.18 -19.51
C GLY A 193 15.77 -29.00 -18.54
N ASN A 194 15.67 -30.30 -18.76
CA ASN A 194 14.92 -31.24 -17.92
C ASN A 194 13.45 -30.86 -17.72
N GLY A 195 12.81 -30.25 -18.70
CA GLY A 195 11.41 -29.80 -18.65
C GLY A 195 11.18 -28.59 -17.75
N LYS A 196 12.22 -27.87 -17.32
CA LYS A 196 12.13 -26.65 -16.49
C LYS A 196 12.25 -25.42 -17.37
N VAL A 197 11.37 -24.45 -17.13
CA VAL A 197 11.36 -23.16 -17.79
C VAL A 197 11.48 -22.06 -16.74
N ARG A 198 12.24 -21.02 -17.05
CA ARG A 198 12.34 -19.80 -16.21
C ARG A 198 11.84 -18.61 -17.01
N ALA A 199 10.79 -17.98 -16.53
CA ALA A 199 10.25 -16.75 -17.10
C ALA A 199 10.68 -15.54 -16.26
N ALA A 200 10.82 -14.39 -16.93
CA ALA A 200 11.04 -13.09 -16.33
C ALA A 200 9.79 -12.22 -16.45
N GLY A 201 9.50 -11.45 -15.44
CA GLY A 201 8.38 -10.49 -15.42
C GLY A 201 8.73 -9.24 -14.64
N VAL A 202 8.01 -8.15 -14.92
CA VAL A 202 8.17 -6.88 -14.25
C VAL A 202 6.81 -6.34 -13.83
N GLY A 203 6.76 -5.67 -12.69
CA GLY A 203 5.60 -4.93 -12.20
C GLY A 203 6.04 -3.69 -11.46
N MET A 204 5.21 -2.65 -11.50
CA MET A 204 5.38 -1.44 -10.70
C MET A 204 4.38 -1.42 -9.56
N ALA A 205 4.72 -0.74 -8.48
CA ALA A 205 3.82 -0.54 -7.36
C ALA A 205 4.05 0.82 -6.71
N MET A 206 2.98 1.37 -6.15
CA MET A 206 3.05 2.52 -5.26
C MET A 206 2.17 2.27 -4.04
N GLN A 207 2.50 2.90 -2.94
CA GLN A 207 1.69 2.89 -1.73
C GLN A 207 1.74 4.26 -1.06
N GLY A 208 0.58 4.82 -0.76
CA GLY A 208 0.44 5.98 0.12
C GLY A 208 0.20 5.50 1.55
N SER A 209 1.04 5.93 2.49
CA SER A 209 0.95 5.51 3.88
C SER A 209 -0.05 6.33 4.70
N CYS A 210 -0.52 7.46 4.18
CA CYS A 210 -1.55 8.33 4.75
C CYS A 210 -2.47 8.86 3.65
N ILE A 211 -3.53 9.53 4.05
CA ILE A 211 -4.41 10.28 3.15
C ILE A 211 -4.08 11.76 3.34
N SER A 212 -3.59 12.38 2.28
CA SER A 212 -3.26 13.81 2.27
C SER A 212 -4.44 14.65 2.73
N ASN A 213 -4.19 15.61 3.61
CA ASN A 213 -5.17 16.51 4.21
C ASN A 213 -6.28 15.86 5.07
N LEU A 214 -6.17 14.56 5.39
CA LEU A 214 -7.09 13.86 6.28
C LEU A 214 -6.37 13.27 7.50
N ASP A 215 -5.24 12.63 7.30
CA ASP A 215 -4.46 12.05 8.40
C ASP A 215 -3.58 13.13 9.05
N VAL A 216 -3.69 13.24 10.36
CA VAL A 216 -2.89 14.18 11.18
C VAL A 216 -1.93 13.37 12.05
N GLY A 217 -0.68 13.74 12.05
CA GLY A 217 0.34 13.19 12.93
C GLY A 217 0.91 14.26 13.85
N SER A 218 1.39 13.86 15.01
CA SER A 218 2.14 14.73 15.92
C SER A 218 3.52 14.16 16.20
N ALA A 219 4.47 15.04 16.42
CA ALA A 219 5.81 14.71 16.86
C ALA A 219 6.27 15.68 17.93
N THR A 220 7.00 15.17 18.91
CA THR A 220 7.67 15.99 19.95
C THR A 220 9.12 15.60 20.00
N LEU A 221 10.01 16.56 19.85
CA LEU A 221 11.44 16.38 20.04
C LEU A 221 11.86 16.98 21.39
N LYS A 222 12.49 16.17 22.20
CA LYS A 222 12.99 16.59 23.52
C LYS A 222 14.51 16.46 23.54
N LEU A 223 15.21 17.54 23.86
CA LEU A 223 16.64 17.53 24.19
C LEU A 223 16.83 16.93 25.58
N ASN A 224 17.74 15.99 25.72
CA ASN A 224 18.12 15.36 26.96
C ASN A 224 19.37 16.03 27.56
N GLU A 225 19.65 15.75 28.83
CA GLU A 225 20.80 16.31 29.57
C GLU A 225 22.16 15.81 29.05
N ASP A 226 22.17 14.65 28.38
CA ASP A 226 23.35 14.07 27.75
C ASP A 226 23.64 14.63 26.33
N GLY A 227 22.82 15.56 25.86
CA GLY A 227 22.93 16.17 24.55
C GLY A 227 22.23 15.38 23.43
N GLY A 228 21.71 14.19 23.69
CA GLY A 228 20.91 13.42 22.74
C GLY A 228 19.44 13.88 22.71
N TYR A 229 18.67 13.33 21.79
CA TYR A 229 17.27 13.71 21.59
C TYR A 229 16.33 12.51 21.70
N ASN A 230 15.16 12.74 22.28
CA ASN A 230 14.04 11.82 22.25
C ASN A 230 13.00 12.35 21.27
N LEU A 231 12.73 11.58 20.21
CA LEU A 231 11.67 11.82 19.25
C LEU A 231 10.45 10.96 19.57
N LEU A 232 9.38 11.60 20.03
CA LEU A 232 8.11 10.95 20.33
C LEU A 232 7.17 11.20 19.13
N ILE A 233 6.67 10.13 18.53
CA ILE A 233 5.85 10.20 17.31
C ILE A 233 4.56 9.40 17.44
N GLY A 234 3.49 9.94 16.88
CA GLY A 234 2.19 9.27 16.79
C GLY A 234 2.08 8.24 15.66
N ALA A 235 3.12 8.05 14.87
CA ALA A 235 3.16 7.06 13.80
C ALA A 235 3.56 5.68 14.33
N ALA A 236 3.01 4.62 13.73
CA ALA A 236 3.37 3.25 14.03
C ALA A 236 4.15 2.63 12.87
N ASP A 237 5.38 2.20 13.13
CA ASP A 237 6.13 1.44 12.14
C ASP A 237 5.61 0.00 12.07
N MET A 238 5.14 -0.40 10.90
CA MET A 238 4.71 -1.77 10.61
C MET A 238 5.43 -2.34 9.39
N GLY A 239 6.69 -1.98 9.26
CA GLY A 239 7.54 -2.32 8.14
C GLY A 239 7.60 -1.23 7.07
N THR A 240 7.11 -0.03 7.39
CA THR A 240 7.20 1.16 6.52
C THR A 240 8.54 1.89 6.67
N GLY A 241 9.28 1.65 7.77
CA GLY A 241 10.52 2.36 8.09
C GLY A 241 10.29 3.79 8.60
N CYS A 242 9.09 4.09 9.08
CA CYS A 242 8.76 5.45 9.51
C CYS A 242 9.60 5.92 10.69
N ASP A 243 9.95 5.05 11.63
CA ASP A 243 10.80 5.40 12.76
C ASP A 243 12.18 5.88 12.27
N THR A 244 12.77 5.15 11.34
CA THR A 244 14.07 5.51 10.73
C THR A 244 13.99 6.81 9.95
N ILE A 245 12.99 6.96 9.09
CA ILE A 245 12.84 8.16 8.25
C ILE A 245 12.61 9.41 9.10
N LEU A 246 11.75 9.30 10.12
CA LEU A 246 11.46 10.43 11.00
C LEU A 246 12.66 10.80 11.88
N ALA A 247 13.47 9.81 12.30
CA ALA A 247 14.75 10.08 12.95
C ALA A 247 15.72 10.83 12.03
N GLN A 248 15.83 10.40 10.77
CA GLN A 248 16.67 11.09 9.77
C GLN A 248 16.21 12.52 9.53
N MET A 249 14.90 12.77 9.39
CA MET A 249 14.36 14.12 9.24
C MET A 249 14.66 14.99 10.47
N ALA A 250 14.52 14.44 11.69
CA ALA A 250 14.83 15.17 12.91
C ALA A 250 16.33 15.49 13.00
N ALA A 251 17.19 14.52 12.69
CA ALA A 251 18.64 14.70 12.70
C ALA A 251 19.10 15.78 11.71
N GLU A 252 18.54 15.79 10.49
CA GLU A 252 18.80 16.81 9.48
C GLU A 252 18.35 18.20 9.95
N CYS A 253 17.17 18.32 10.56
CA CYS A 253 16.67 19.57 11.10
C CYS A 253 17.52 20.10 12.28
N MET A 254 18.08 19.20 13.08
CA MET A 254 18.87 19.55 14.26
C MET A 254 20.37 19.63 13.99
N ASP A 255 20.80 19.35 12.76
CA ASP A 255 22.22 19.30 12.36
C ASP A 255 23.07 18.38 13.26
N CYS A 256 22.54 17.14 13.49
CA CYS A 256 23.17 16.13 14.35
C CYS A 256 23.18 14.76 13.69
N SER A 257 23.81 13.77 14.31
CA SER A 257 23.77 12.39 13.84
C SER A 257 22.39 11.75 14.10
N VAL A 258 21.96 10.87 13.20
CA VAL A 258 20.77 10.05 13.44
C VAL A 258 20.91 9.16 14.68
N ASP A 259 22.15 8.81 15.06
CA ASP A 259 22.45 8.03 16.25
C ASP A 259 22.20 8.81 17.56
N ASP A 260 22.11 10.15 17.49
CA ASP A 260 21.75 10.99 18.63
C ASP A 260 20.23 11.07 18.87
N ILE A 261 19.42 10.46 17.99
CA ILE A 261 17.96 10.49 18.04
C ILE A 261 17.41 9.14 18.52
N ALA A 262 16.89 9.09 19.72
CA ALA A 262 16.13 7.95 20.23
C ALA A 262 14.64 8.09 19.86
N VAL A 263 14.09 7.15 19.07
CA VAL A 263 12.70 7.19 18.60
C VAL A 263 11.78 6.40 19.52
N PHE A 264 10.68 7.02 19.93
CA PHE A 264 9.58 6.40 20.65
C PHE A 264 8.31 6.50 19.80
N GLY A 265 8.11 5.50 18.94
CA GLY A 265 6.96 5.39 18.04
C GLY A 265 5.75 4.74 18.70
N ALA A 266 4.58 4.92 18.09
CA ALA A 266 3.30 4.31 18.51
C ALA A 266 2.90 4.61 19.98
N CYS A 267 3.32 5.73 20.54
CA CYS A 267 2.89 6.14 21.86
C CYS A 267 1.40 6.52 21.83
N LEU A 268 0.58 5.93 22.71
CA LEU A 268 -0.86 6.22 22.78
C LEU A 268 -1.18 7.70 22.99
N LEU A 269 -0.29 8.45 23.63
CA LEU A 269 -0.44 9.88 23.88
C LEU A 269 -0.22 10.72 22.60
N TYR A 270 0.45 10.16 21.58
CA TYR A 270 0.82 10.83 20.35
C TYR A 270 0.25 10.15 19.10
N THR A 271 -0.69 9.20 19.28
CA THR A 271 -1.38 8.61 18.14
C THR A 271 -2.15 9.69 17.39
N SER A 272 -2.07 9.63 16.08
CA SER A 272 -2.90 10.47 15.21
C SER A 272 -4.35 10.38 15.66
N PRO A 273 -4.99 11.48 16.03
CA PRO A 273 -6.40 11.45 16.40
C PRO A 273 -7.20 10.96 15.20
N SER A 274 -7.95 9.89 15.40
CA SER A 274 -8.92 9.45 14.41
C SER A 274 -9.95 10.57 14.22
N PRO A 275 -10.49 10.79 13.01
CA PRO A 275 -11.63 11.70 12.83
C PRO A 275 -12.83 11.39 13.74
N ARG A 276 -12.87 10.20 14.32
CA ARG A 276 -13.87 9.80 15.32
C ARG A 276 -13.60 10.40 16.71
N ASP A 277 -12.37 10.76 17.02
CA ASP A 277 -12.03 11.34 18.33
C ASP A 277 -12.47 12.79 18.45
N TYR A 278 -12.66 13.49 17.32
CA TYR A 278 -13.26 14.83 17.26
C TYR A 278 -14.79 14.82 17.35
N ALA A 279 -15.44 13.71 17.09
CA ALA A 279 -16.91 13.60 17.18
C ALA A 279 -17.42 13.27 18.61
N ALA A 280 -16.51 13.02 19.55
CA ALA A 280 -16.83 12.65 20.93
C ALA A 280 -16.40 13.71 21.96
N SER A 281 -15.88 14.86 21.53
CA SER A 281 -15.54 16.03 22.36
C SER A 281 -16.50 17.25 22.04
#